data_cd73f0e1710d9f3ab92faa632821628c
#
_entry.id   cd73f0e1710d9f3ab92faa632821628c
#
_cell.length_a   1.000
_cell.length_b   1.000
_cell.length_c   1.000
_cell.angle_alpha   90.00
_cell.angle_beta   90.00
_cell.angle_gamma   90.00
#
_symmetry.space_group_name_H-M   'P 1'
#
loop_
_entity.id
_entity.type
_entity.pdbx_description
1 polymer ?
#
loop_
_entity_poly.entity_id
_entity_poly.type
_entity_poly.pdbx_seq_one_letter_code
_entity_poly.pdbx_strand_id
1 'polypeptide(L)'
;MKQKLVSMEEAISHIKDGMTIHVGGFLACGTPESIVTALIEKGVKDLTIVCNDTAFVDRGIGRLIVNNQVKKVIASHIGTNPETGKKMHDGTMEVELVPQGTLAERVRAAGCGLGGVLTPTGLGTVVQEGKEIIEVDGRKFLLEKPIKADVAIIFGTTVDELGNVICAKTTKNFNP
;
A
#
# COMPACT_ATOMS: atom_id res chain seq x y z
N MET A 1 19.92 9.63 -21.51
CA MET A 1 18.85 8.98 -20.72
C MET A 1 17.59 9.84 -20.87
N LYS A 2 16.41 9.23 -20.91
CA LYS A 2 15.15 9.98 -21.05
C LYS A 2 14.80 10.63 -19.68
N GLN A 3 14.53 11.93 -19.67
CA GLN A 3 14.02 12.65 -18.50
C GLN A 3 12.69 12.02 -18.05
N LYS A 4 12.51 11.88 -16.73
CA LYS A 4 11.31 11.27 -16.14
C LYS A 4 10.45 12.28 -15.35
N LEU A 5 10.89 13.54 -15.31
CA LEU A 5 10.11 14.61 -14.71
C LEU A 5 8.89 14.91 -15.60
N VAL A 6 7.72 14.82 -15.02
CA VAL A 6 6.43 15.06 -15.68
C VAL A 6 5.56 15.99 -14.82
N SER A 7 4.53 16.58 -15.42
CA SER A 7 3.55 17.35 -14.65
C SER A 7 2.69 16.46 -13.74
N MET A 8 2.05 17.04 -12.73
CA MET A 8 1.10 16.33 -11.88
C MET A 8 -0.06 15.75 -12.73
N GLU A 9 -0.57 16.52 -13.67
CA GLU A 9 -1.65 16.10 -14.56
C GLU A 9 -1.27 14.86 -15.37
N GLU A 10 -0.07 14.85 -15.96
CA GLU A 10 0.45 13.69 -16.68
C GLU A 10 0.62 12.49 -15.75
N ALA A 11 1.22 12.68 -14.57
CA ALA A 11 1.44 11.61 -13.59
C ALA A 11 0.12 10.92 -13.19
N ILE A 12 -0.92 11.70 -12.84
CA ILE A 12 -2.21 11.13 -12.45
C ILE A 12 -3.03 10.61 -13.64
N SER A 13 -2.73 11.01 -14.87
CA SER A 13 -3.42 10.49 -16.06
C SER A 13 -3.30 8.97 -16.19
N HIS A 14 -2.21 8.41 -15.66
CA HIS A 14 -1.95 6.96 -15.65
C HIS A 14 -2.78 6.18 -14.62
N ILE A 15 -3.37 6.84 -13.60
CA ILE A 15 -4.17 6.19 -12.57
C ILE A 15 -5.63 6.19 -12.99
N LYS A 16 -6.25 5.01 -13.03
CA LYS A 16 -7.63 4.77 -13.50
C LYS A 16 -8.43 4.04 -12.43
N ASP A 17 -9.74 4.02 -12.62
CA ASP A 17 -10.67 3.25 -11.78
C ASP A 17 -10.26 1.77 -11.71
N GLY A 18 -10.44 1.19 -10.52
CA GLY A 18 -10.16 -0.22 -10.26
C GLY A 18 -8.69 -0.60 -10.09
N MET A 19 -7.75 0.34 -10.28
CA MET A 19 -6.32 0.06 -10.15
C MET A 19 -5.90 -0.24 -8.72
N THR A 20 -4.87 -1.08 -8.61
CA THR A 20 -4.15 -1.32 -7.36
C THR A 20 -2.96 -0.37 -7.26
N ILE A 21 -2.85 0.34 -6.13
CA ILE A 21 -1.83 1.34 -5.88
C ILE A 21 -1.06 1.00 -4.60
N HIS A 22 0.26 0.86 -4.70
CA HIS A 22 1.13 0.87 -3.52
C HIS A 22 1.36 2.30 -3.06
N VAL A 23 1.17 2.56 -1.77
CA VAL A 23 1.32 3.92 -1.21
C VAL A 23 2.33 3.90 -0.08
N GLY A 24 3.39 4.70 -0.22
CA GLY A 24 4.39 4.91 0.82
C GLY A 24 3.87 5.78 1.97
N GLY A 25 4.62 5.78 3.07
CA GLY A 25 4.29 6.56 4.25
C GLY A 25 3.90 5.72 5.47
N PHE A 26 3.87 6.39 6.62
CA PHE A 26 3.44 5.82 7.91
C PHE A 26 2.70 6.90 8.70
N LEU A 27 1.44 6.67 9.07
CA LEU A 27 0.56 7.64 9.75
C LEU A 27 0.56 9.02 9.05
N ALA A 28 0.44 9.02 7.73
CA ALA A 28 0.57 10.17 6.84
C ALA A 28 1.98 10.80 6.77
N CYS A 29 2.94 10.43 7.62
CA CYS A 29 4.32 10.89 7.47
C CYS A 29 4.95 10.28 6.21
N GLY A 30 5.37 11.12 5.27
CA GLY A 30 5.95 10.68 3.99
C GLY A 30 4.92 10.11 3.01
N THR A 31 3.64 10.34 3.20
CA THR A 31 2.63 10.09 2.18
C THR A 31 2.69 11.20 1.13
N PRO A 32 2.58 10.89 -0.18
CA PRO A 32 2.60 11.90 -1.25
C PRO A 32 1.27 12.66 -1.31
N GLU A 33 1.04 13.59 -0.39
CA GLU A 33 -0.22 14.33 -0.19
C GLU A 33 -0.71 15.07 -1.44
N SER A 34 0.20 15.61 -2.24
CA SER A 34 -0.17 16.30 -3.49
C SER A 34 -0.81 15.34 -4.49
N ILE A 35 -0.30 14.10 -4.60
CA ILE A 35 -0.90 13.07 -5.45
C ILE A 35 -2.26 12.64 -4.87
N VAL A 36 -2.37 12.47 -3.56
CA VAL A 36 -3.66 12.14 -2.91
C VAL A 36 -4.70 13.22 -3.22
N THR A 37 -4.34 14.50 -3.10
CA THR A 37 -5.24 15.62 -3.45
C THR A 37 -5.68 15.53 -4.91
N ALA A 38 -4.74 15.35 -5.82
CA ALA A 38 -5.05 15.29 -7.24
C ALA A 38 -5.89 14.06 -7.64
N LEU A 39 -5.73 12.92 -6.94
CA LEU A 39 -6.61 11.75 -7.12
C LEU A 39 -8.03 12.01 -6.61
N ILE A 40 -8.19 12.80 -5.54
CA ILE A 40 -9.50 13.23 -5.05
C ILE A 40 -10.18 14.10 -6.09
N GLU A 41 -9.49 15.11 -6.62
CA GLU A 41 -9.99 16.02 -7.64
C GLU A 41 -10.34 15.29 -8.95
N LYS A 42 -9.52 14.31 -9.33
CA LYS A 42 -9.79 13.46 -10.51
C LYS A 42 -11.03 12.59 -10.34
N GLY A 43 -11.37 12.21 -9.10
CA GLY A 43 -12.55 11.42 -8.79
C GLY A 43 -12.48 9.96 -9.22
N VAL A 44 -11.27 9.37 -9.33
CA VAL A 44 -11.07 7.93 -9.59
C VAL A 44 -11.75 7.08 -8.52
N LYS A 45 -12.26 5.91 -8.89
CA LYS A 45 -13.07 5.06 -8.01
C LYS A 45 -12.55 3.61 -7.98
N ASP A 46 -13.10 2.86 -7.04
CA ASP A 46 -12.88 1.41 -6.89
C ASP A 46 -11.40 1.02 -6.73
N LEU A 47 -10.58 1.93 -6.18
CA LEU A 47 -9.15 1.69 -5.97
C LEU A 47 -8.91 0.57 -4.95
N THR A 48 -7.90 -0.25 -5.19
CA THR A 48 -7.27 -1.11 -4.19
C THR A 48 -6.01 -0.40 -3.68
N ILE A 49 -5.98 -0.07 -2.39
CA ILE A 49 -4.84 0.61 -1.78
C ILE A 49 -4.05 -0.38 -0.93
N VAL A 50 -2.76 -0.49 -1.20
CA VAL A 50 -1.80 -1.26 -0.41
C VAL A 50 -0.89 -0.28 0.31
N CYS A 51 -0.95 -0.24 1.63
CA CYS A 51 -0.26 0.76 2.45
C CYS A 51 0.09 0.20 3.82
N ASN A 52 0.97 0.88 4.54
CA ASN A 52 1.31 0.51 5.91
C ASN A 52 0.09 0.57 6.84
N ASP A 53 -0.62 1.69 6.77
CA ASP A 53 -1.82 1.99 7.56
C ASP A 53 -2.77 2.93 6.77
N THR A 54 -3.97 3.13 7.29
CA THR A 54 -4.99 3.98 6.65
C THR A 54 -4.95 5.44 7.11
N ALA A 55 -3.84 5.86 7.71
CA ALA A 55 -3.61 7.22 8.19
C ALA A 55 -4.77 7.78 9.04
N PHE A 56 -5.25 8.98 8.73
CA PHE A 56 -6.33 9.68 9.44
C PHE A 56 -7.41 10.12 8.45
N VAL A 57 -8.56 10.53 8.95
CA VAL A 57 -9.69 10.96 8.10
C VAL A 57 -9.37 12.20 7.26
N ASP A 58 -8.47 13.06 7.75
CA ASP A 58 -8.15 14.38 7.19
C ASP A 58 -6.79 14.47 6.47
N ARG A 59 -6.00 13.38 6.49
CA ARG A 59 -4.66 13.36 5.88
C ARG A 59 -4.26 11.98 5.40
N GLY A 60 -3.28 11.95 4.49
CA GLY A 60 -2.83 10.72 3.86
C GLY A 60 -3.92 10.05 3.03
N ILE A 61 -3.79 8.75 2.85
CA ILE A 61 -4.73 7.96 2.05
C ILE A 61 -6.12 7.85 2.68
N GLY A 62 -6.24 8.16 3.96
CA GLY A 62 -7.54 8.18 4.64
C GLY A 62 -8.53 9.13 3.98
N ARG A 63 -8.05 10.21 3.36
CA ARG A 63 -8.87 11.14 2.57
C ARG A 63 -9.56 10.47 1.37
N LEU A 64 -8.89 9.51 0.70
CA LEU A 64 -9.49 8.72 -0.38
C LEU A 64 -10.59 7.79 0.14
N ILE A 65 -10.41 7.23 1.35
CA ILE A 65 -11.39 6.38 2.01
C ILE A 65 -12.65 7.18 2.37
N VAL A 66 -12.48 8.36 2.97
CA VAL A 66 -13.59 9.26 3.31
C VAL A 66 -14.38 9.67 2.05
N ASN A 67 -13.68 9.91 0.93
CA ASN A 67 -14.29 10.27 -0.35
C ASN A 67 -14.91 9.08 -1.13
N ASN A 68 -14.99 7.89 -0.55
CA ASN A 68 -15.55 6.68 -1.20
C ASN A 68 -14.86 6.32 -2.53
N GLN A 69 -13.54 6.53 -2.63
CA GLN A 69 -12.75 6.20 -3.81
C GLN A 69 -12.05 4.84 -3.70
N VAL A 70 -12.09 4.23 -2.50
CA VAL A 70 -11.39 2.98 -2.19
C VAL A 70 -12.39 1.85 -2.02
N LYS A 71 -12.22 0.79 -2.80
CA LYS A 71 -13.00 -0.45 -2.72
C LYS A 71 -12.35 -1.47 -1.79
N LYS A 72 -11.01 -1.54 -1.80
CA LYS A 72 -10.24 -2.48 -0.99
C LYS A 72 -9.01 -1.81 -0.38
N VAL A 73 -8.73 -2.14 0.87
CA VAL A 73 -7.47 -1.80 1.56
C VAL A 73 -6.74 -3.07 1.94
N ILE A 74 -5.44 -3.11 1.68
CA ILE A 74 -4.50 -4.11 2.21
C ILE A 74 -3.49 -3.35 3.08
N ALA A 75 -3.56 -3.54 4.39
CA ALA A 75 -2.76 -2.78 5.34
C ALA A 75 -2.39 -3.61 6.57
N SER A 76 -1.41 -3.14 7.34
CA SER A 76 -1.08 -3.77 8.63
C SER A 76 -1.85 -3.17 9.81
N HIS A 77 -2.35 -1.95 9.67
CA HIS A 77 -3.04 -1.23 10.74
C HIS A 77 -4.13 -0.29 10.20
N ILE A 78 -5.28 -0.26 10.87
CA ILE A 78 -6.41 0.61 10.50
C ILE A 78 -6.96 1.42 11.69
N GLY A 79 -6.43 1.22 12.89
CA GLY A 79 -7.01 1.73 14.14
C GLY A 79 -6.99 3.25 14.31
N THR A 80 -6.22 3.99 13.50
CA THR A 80 -6.16 5.45 13.54
C THR A 80 -7.21 6.14 12.66
N ASN A 81 -7.88 5.38 11.78
CA ASN A 81 -8.91 5.90 10.90
C ASN A 81 -10.25 5.22 11.18
N PRO A 82 -11.14 5.85 11.97
CA PRO A 82 -12.42 5.25 12.35
C PRO A 82 -13.33 4.98 11.14
N GLU A 83 -13.21 5.76 10.06
CA GLU A 83 -14.00 5.55 8.84
C GLU A 83 -13.63 4.23 8.15
N THR A 84 -12.35 3.83 8.20
CA THR A 84 -11.91 2.51 7.71
C THR A 84 -12.59 1.38 8.47
N GLY A 85 -12.57 1.46 9.80
CA GLY A 85 -13.21 0.45 10.66
C GLY A 85 -14.72 0.36 10.43
N LYS A 86 -15.39 1.51 10.29
CA LYS A 86 -16.81 1.59 9.99
C LYS A 86 -17.13 0.91 8.65
N LYS A 87 -16.45 1.31 7.56
CA LYS A 87 -16.68 0.73 6.23
C LYS A 87 -16.39 -0.76 6.15
N MET A 88 -15.39 -1.24 6.89
CA MET A 88 -15.11 -2.68 7.04
C MET A 88 -16.28 -3.39 7.71
N HIS A 89 -16.80 -2.85 8.81
CA HIS A 89 -17.93 -3.41 9.54
C HIS A 89 -19.21 -3.44 8.71
N ASP A 90 -19.49 -2.34 8.01
CA ASP A 90 -20.69 -2.20 7.18
C ASP A 90 -20.59 -2.96 5.85
N GLY A 91 -19.45 -3.57 5.55
CA GLY A 91 -19.21 -4.32 4.30
C GLY A 91 -19.13 -3.44 3.05
N THR A 92 -18.99 -2.12 3.20
CA THR A 92 -18.91 -1.17 2.07
C THR A 92 -17.49 -1.02 1.52
N MET A 93 -16.50 -1.56 2.21
CA MET A 93 -15.10 -1.62 1.77
C MET A 93 -14.46 -2.92 2.28
N GLU A 94 -13.75 -3.61 1.40
CA GLU A 94 -12.95 -4.79 1.79
C GLU A 94 -11.68 -4.35 2.51
N VAL A 95 -11.36 -5.00 3.63
CA VAL A 95 -10.11 -4.76 4.37
C VAL A 95 -9.38 -6.07 4.60
N GLU A 96 -8.18 -6.18 4.09
CA GLU A 96 -7.24 -7.28 4.34
C GLU A 96 -6.16 -6.81 5.31
N LEU A 97 -6.15 -7.35 6.53
CA LEU A 97 -5.11 -7.07 7.51
C LEU A 97 -3.96 -8.07 7.34
N VAL A 98 -2.77 -7.54 7.08
CA VAL A 98 -1.55 -8.33 6.87
C VAL A 98 -0.52 -7.93 7.93
N PRO A 99 0.13 -8.89 8.63
CA PRO A 99 1.22 -8.56 9.54
C PRO A 99 2.28 -7.71 8.86
N GLN A 100 2.78 -6.67 9.54
CA GLN A 100 3.60 -5.62 8.91
C GLN A 100 4.82 -6.15 8.15
N GLY A 101 5.60 -7.04 8.76
CA GLY A 101 6.76 -7.63 8.08
C GLY A 101 6.36 -8.44 6.85
N THR A 102 5.25 -9.18 6.94
CA THR A 102 4.69 -9.94 5.81
C THR A 102 4.23 -9.01 4.69
N LEU A 103 3.57 -7.90 5.03
CA LEU A 103 3.13 -6.89 4.04
C LEU A 103 4.33 -6.33 3.27
N ALA A 104 5.36 -5.89 3.98
CA ALA A 104 6.58 -5.36 3.36
C ALA A 104 7.25 -6.39 2.44
N GLU A 105 7.40 -7.64 2.90
CA GLU A 105 8.02 -8.70 2.11
C GLU A 105 7.16 -9.11 0.90
N ARG A 106 5.84 -9.11 1.00
CA ARG A 106 4.95 -9.38 -0.13
C ARG A 106 5.04 -8.30 -1.21
N VAL A 107 5.17 -7.02 -0.82
CA VAL A 107 5.41 -5.90 -1.75
C VAL A 107 6.80 -6.02 -2.37
N ARG A 108 7.84 -6.26 -1.55
CA ARG A 108 9.22 -6.46 -2.03
C ARG A 108 9.31 -7.66 -2.99
N ALA A 109 8.67 -8.78 -2.68
CA ALA A 109 8.63 -9.96 -3.54
C ALA A 109 8.04 -9.65 -4.91
N ALA A 110 6.99 -8.85 -4.98
CA ALA A 110 6.40 -8.41 -6.24
C ALA A 110 7.40 -7.59 -7.08
N GLY A 111 8.08 -6.64 -6.46
CA GLY A 111 9.10 -5.79 -7.13
C GLY A 111 10.33 -6.56 -7.59
N CYS A 112 10.71 -7.62 -6.87
CA CYS A 112 11.85 -8.49 -7.20
C CYS A 112 11.49 -9.66 -8.14
N GLY A 113 10.22 -9.81 -8.54
CA GLY A 113 9.78 -10.92 -9.38
C GLY A 113 9.78 -12.28 -8.67
N LEU A 114 9.75 -12.31 -7.33
CA LEU A 114 9.68 -13.56 -6.55
C LEU A 114 8.24 -14.10 -6.56
N GLY A 115 8.11 -15.44 -6.51
CA GLY A 115 6.81 -16.12 -6.47
C GLY A 115 6.10 -16.04 -5.11
N GLY A 116 6.79 -15.63 -4.06
CA GLY A 116 6.29 -15.51 -2.70
C GLY A 116 7.41 -15.46 -1.68
N VAL A 117 7.01 -15.39 -0.42
CA VAL A 117 7.92 -15.45 0.74
C VAL A 117 7.42 -16.47 1.75
N LEU A 118 8.32 -17.06 2.50
CA LEU A 118 8.01 -17.99 3.58
C LEU A 118 8.17 -17.27 4.92
N THR A 119 7.14 -17.31 5.75
CA THR A 119 7.17 -16.68 7.09
C THR A 119 6.46 -17.56 8.13
N PRO A 120 6.96 -17.68 9.34
CA PRO A 120 6.25 -18.35 10.43
C PRO A 120 5.15 -17.44 11.03
N THR A 121 5.15 -16.14 10.69
CA THR A 121 4.18 -15.18 11.22
C THR A 121 2.77 -15.52 10.78
N GLY A 122 1.87 -15.68 11.73
CA GLY A 122 0.47 -16.00 11.47
C GLY A 122 0.13 -17.49 11.52
N LEU A 123 1.11 -18.39 11.68
CA LEU A 123 0.81 -19.82 11.92
C LEU A 123 -0.11 -20.00 13.15
N GLY A 124 -1.16 -20.82 13.00
CA GLY A 124 -2.13 -21.09 14.06
C GLY A 124 -3.10 -19.95 14.34
N THR A 125 -3.16 -18.93 13.48
CA THR A 125 -4.09 -17.80 13.61
C THR A 125 -4.99 -17.69 12.36
N VAL A 126 -5.94 -16.77 12.36
CA VAL A 126 -6.79 -16.45 11.20
C VAL A 126 -5.97 -16.05 9.95
N VAL A 127 -4.75 -15.56 10.14
CA VAL A 127 -3.84 -15.23 9.02
C VAL A 127 -3.45 -16.46 8.19
N GLN A 128 -3.49 -17.64 8.78
CA GLN A 128 -3.19 -18.91 8.09
C GLN A 128 -4.30 -19.37 7.15
N GLU A 129 -5.52 -18.94 7.38
CA GLU A 129 -6.68 -19.45 6.63
C GLU A 129 -6.51 -19.24 5.12
N GLY A 130 -6.71 -20.33 4.36
CA GLY A 130 -6.59 -20.35 2.90
C GLY A 130 -5.14 -20.25 2.36
N LYS A 131 -4.10 -20.31 3.22
CA LYS A 131 -2.71 -20.26 2.81
C LYS A 131 -2.05 -21.63 2.87
N GLU A 132 -1.11 -21.84 1.98
CA GLU A 132 -0.29 -23.04 1.92
C GLU A 132 0.76 -23.04 3.03
N ILE A 133 0.95 -24.20 3.69
CA ILE A 133 1.99 -24.41 4.69
C ILE A 133 3.12 -25.18 4.03
N ILE A 134 4.31 -24.60 4.04
CA ILE A 134 5.55 -25.20 3.51
C ILE A 134 6.46 -25.56 4.67
N GLU A 135 6.99 -26.77 4.65
CA GLU A 135 7.99 -27.20 5.61
C GLU A 135 9.40 -27.12 5.03
N VAL A 136 10.30 -26.44 5.74
CA VAL A 136 11.71 -26.33 5.39
C VAL A 136 12.52 -26.65 6.63
N ASP A 137 13.41 -27.62 6.52
CA ASP A 137 14.28 -28.08 7.62
C ASP A 137 13.52 -28.37 8.93
N GLY A 138 12.37 -29.07 8.81
CA GLY A 138 11.52 -29.43 9.95
C GLY A 138 10.74 -28.26 10.59
N ARG A 139 10.74 -27.07 9.97
CA ARG A 139 10.00 -25.90 10.44
C ARG A 139 8.90 -25.53 9.44
N LYS A 140 7.73 -25.20 9.96
CA LYS A 140 6.57 -24.79 9.17
C LYS A 140 6.56 -23.28 8.90
N PHE A 141 6.14 -22.91 7.70
CA PHE A 141 5.99 -21.54 7.24
C PHE A 141 4.70 -21.39 6.45
N LEU A 142 4.13 -20.20 6.44
CA LEU A 142 3.09 -19.82 5.49
C LEU A 142 3.74 -19.36 4.19
N LEU A 143 3.22 -19.79 3.06
CA LEU A 143 3.55 -19.23 1.75
C LEU A 143 2.70 -17.97 1.53
N GLU A 144 3.33 -16.82 1.59
CA GLU A 144 2.71 -15.52 1.34
C GLU A 144 2.99 -15.08 -0.10
N LYS A 145 1.91 -14.93 -0.88
CA LYS A 145 2.01 -14.52 -2.30
C LYS A 145 2.35 -13.05 -2.43
N PRO A 146 3.08 -12.65 -3.51
CA PRO A 146 3.40 -11.24 -3.76
C PRO A 146 2.14 -10.39 -3.92
N ILE A 147 2.20 -9.14 -3.49
CA ILE A 147 1.17 -8.15 -3.76
C ILE A 147 1.65 -7.27 -4.91
N LYS A 148 1.07 -7.47 -6.08
CA LYS A 148 1.36 -6.64 -7.27
C LYS A 148 0.47 -5.41 -7.27
N ALA A 149 0.97 -4.32 -7.87
CA ALA A 149 0.19 -3.11 -8.10
C ALA A 149 0.43 -2.59 -9.52
N ASP A 150 -0.52 -1.80 -10.01
CA ASP A 150 -0.42 -1.13 -11.31
C ASP A 150 0.50 0.10 -11.22
N VAL A 151 0.47 0.79 -10.06
CA VAL A 151 1.23 2.00 -9.78
C VAL A 151 1.73 1.98 -8.34
N ALA A 152 2.91 2.54 -8.11
CA ALA A 152 3.40 2.88 -6.78
C ALA A 152 3.55 4.40 -6.66
N ILE A 153 3.04 4.98 -5.58
CA ILE A 153 3.22 6.39 -5.25
C ILE A 153 4.00 6.51 -3.95
N ILE A 154 5.14 7.18 -4.01
CA ILE A 154 6.05 7.36 -2.89
C ILE A 154 6.43 8.81 -2.70
N PHE A 155 6.90 9.16 -1.52
CA PHE A 155 7.43 10.47 -1.22
C PHE A 155 8.96 10.42 -1.08
N GLY A 156 9.65 11.15 -1.96
CA GLY A 156 11.08 11.36 -1.85
C GLY A 156 11.41 12.71 -1.20
N THR A 157 12.42 12.75 -0.35
CA THR A 157 12.93 14.02 0.19
C THR A 157 13.64 14.84 -0.90
N THR A 158 14.35 14.16 -1.78
CA THR A 158 14.99 14.73 -2.97
C THR A 158 14.80 13.73 -4.11
N VAL A 159 14.44 14.25 -5.28
CA VAL A 159 14.25 13.45 -6.50
C VAL A 159 14.97 14.17 -7.63
N ASP A 160 15.74 13.44 -8.43
CA ASP A 160 16.38 14.00 -9.63
C ASP A 160 15.51 13.77 -10.90
N GLU A 161 15.90 14.37 -12.01
CA GLU A 161 15.21 14.28 -13.29
C GLU A 161 15.21 12.87 -13.90
N LEU A 162 16.07 11.98 -13.40
CA LEU A 162 16.17 10.57 -13.82
C LEU A 162 15.29 9.65 -12.97
N GLY A 163 14.68 10.18 -11.92
CA GLY A 163 13.84 9.44 -10.97
C GLY A 163 14.63 8.72 -9.88
N ASN A 164 15.87 9.11 -9.59
CA ASN A 164 16.56 8.65 -8.39
C ASN A 164 15.96 9.36 -7.18
N VAL A 165 15.67 8.62 -6.12
CA VAL A 165 14.97 9.10 -4.93
C VAL A 165 15.85 8.94 -3.70
N ILE A 166 15.98 10.02 -2.92
CA ILE A 166 16.60 9.99 -1.60
C ILE A 166 15.52 10.17 -0.54
N CYS A 167 15.37 9.19 0.33
CA CYS A 167 14.54 9.26 1.52
C CYS A 167 15.39 9.65 2.73
N ALA A 168 14.99 10.71 3.46
CA ALA A 168 15.68 11.17 4.66
C ALA A 168 14.73 11.24 5.86
N LYS A 169 15.28 11.07 7.07
CA LYS A 169 14.55 11.13 8.34
C LYS A 169 13.32 10.17 8.31
N THR A 170 12.14 10.67 8.65
CA THR A 170 10.90 9.89 8.73
C THR A 170 10.39 9.37 7.38
N THR A 171 10.89 9.87 6.26
CA THR A 171 10.55 9.30 4.93
C THR A 171 11.24 7.95 4.67
N LYS A 172 12.18 7.53 5.52
CA LYS A 172 12.77 6.18 5.53
C LYS A 172 11.85 5.15 6.21
N ASN A 173 10.56 5.32 6.10
CA ASN A 173 9.56 4.38 6.62
C ASN A 173 9.15 3.36 5.54
N PHE A 174 7.97 3.42 5.01
CA PHE A 174 7.43 2.51 3.99
C PHE A 174 7.59 3.06 2.55
N ASN A 175 8.48 4.04 2.31
CA ASN A 175 8.77 4.60 0.99
C ASN A 175 9.91 3.87 0.23
N PRO A 176 11.05 3.48 0.89
CA PRO A 176 12.15 2.77 0.22
C PRO A 176 11.81 1.42 -0.36
#